data_c88cd723d4ab9977c5a091bdb727b14b
#
_entry.id   c88cd723d4ab9977c5a091bdb727b14b
#
_cell.length_a   1.000
_cell.length_b   1.000
_cell.length_c   1.000
_cell.angle_alpha   90.00
_cell.angle_beta   90.00
_cell.angle_gamma   90.00
#
_symmetry.space_group_name_H-M   'P 1'
#
loop_
_entity.id
_entity.type
_entity.pdbx_description
1 polymer ?
#
loop_
_entity_poly.entity_id
_entity_poly.type
_entity_poly.pdbx_seq_one_letter_code
_entity_poly.pdbx_strand_id
1 'polypeptide(L)'
;MKKGTSKGSVPYKTGTTLTLKDGMIGRVYVRFVTDAGIDEMQLPGIAVDKKAPTKTKIKVNRSGIKTLKTSTKTSYNKKIKKSAKFVFSASYGISGKSKTQYKIVPKGKKASKYRWKTANKITYKKKNKKVSIYARFIDKCGNITQRKSSGFYITK
;
A
#
# COMPACT_ATOMS: atom_id res chain seq x y z
N MET A 1 -21.25 8.03 9.90
CA MET A 1 -20.71 9.12 10.74
C MET A 1 -20.02 10.14 9.88
N LYS A 2 -20.25 11.44 10.07
CA LYS A 2 -19.49 12.50 9.40
C LYS A 2 -18.18 12.75 10.16
N LYS A 3 -17.09 13.02 9.43
CA LYS A 3 -15.81 13.43 10.02
C LYS A 3 -16.03 14.73 10.81
N GLY A 4 -15.57 14.78 12.05
CA GLY A 4 -15.64 15.98 12.88
C GLY A 4 -16.94 16.18 13.66
N THR A 5 -17.90 15.26 13.62
CA THR A 5 -19.08 15.31 14.49
C THR A 5 -18.72 14.90 15.91
N SER A 6 -19.19 15.66 16.89
CA SER A 6 -19.12 15.29 18.30
C SER A 6 -20.08 14.15 18.62
N LYS A 7 -19.81 13.43 19.73
CA LYS A 7 -20.65 12.35 20.23
C LYS A 7 -22.15 12.74 20.32
N GLY A 8 -22.45 13.93 20.79
CA GLY A 8 -23.82 14.41 20.99
C GLY A 8 -24.55 14.83 19.72
N SER A 9 -23.86 14.97 18.57
CA SER A 9 -24.47 15.42 17.31
C SER A 9 -24.98 14.27 16.40
N VAL A 10 -24.76 13.03 16.79
CA VAL A 10 -25.22 11.85 16.03
C VAL A 10 -26.11 11.00 16.93
N PRO A 11 -27.40 10.82 16.58
CA PRO A 11 -28.31 10.01 17.39
C PRO A 11 -27.86 8.54 17.41
N TYR A 12 -28.10 7.89 18.54
CA TYR A 12 -27.90 6.44 18.66
C TYR A 12 -28.96 5.68 17.81
N LYS A 13 -28.53 4.59 17.21
CA LYS A 13 -29.40 3.66 16.50
C LYS A 13 -29.49 2.37 17.32
N THR A 14 -30.69 1.87 17.53
CA THR A 14 -30.91 0.57 18.14
C THR A 14 -30.52 -0.55 17.16
N GLY A 15 -29.86 -1.57 17.66
CA GLY A 15 -29.48 -2.76 16.90
C GLY A 15 -28.20 -3.39 17.40
N THR A 16 -28.00 -4.65 17.02
CA THR A 16 -26.82 -5.46 17.37
C THR A 16 -25.74 -5.44 16.30
N THR A 17 -26.02 -4.87 15.14
CA THR A 17 -25.10 -4.85 14.01
C THR A 17 -24.99 -3.45 13.42
N LEU A 18 -23.75 -2.97 13.24
CA LEU A 18 -23.42 -1.71 12.57
C LEU A 18 -22.62 -1.99 11.32
N THR A 19 -23.18 -1.64 10.15
CA THR A 19 -22.46 -1.70 8.88
C THR A 19 -21.81 -0.37 8.55
N LEU A 20 -20.50 -0.35 8.38
CA LEU A 20 -19.73 0.83 8.02
C LEU A 20 -19.44 0.83 6.51
N LYS A 21 -19.66 1.98 5.87
CA LYS A 21 -19.44 2.17 4.42
C LYS A 21 -17.97 2.51 4.10
N ASP A 22 -17.53 2.18 2.88
CA ASP A 22 -16.22 2.62 2.37
C ASP A 22 -16.11 4.16 2.41
N GLY A 23 -14.94 4.63 2.82
CA GLY A 23 -14.68 6.07 2.98
C GLY A 23 -15.05 6.64 4.35
N MET A 24 -15.59 5.85 5.28
CA MET A 24 -15.88 6.33 6.64
C MET A 24 -14.62 6.38 7.50
N ILE A 25 -14.45 7.49 8.23
CA ILE A 25 -13.48 7.65 9.31
C ILE A 25 -14.24 8.20 10.51
N GLY A 26 -14.04 7.60 11.67
CA GLY A 26 -14.71 8.10 12.88
C GLY A 26 -14.48 7.22 14.09
N ARG A 27 -15.29 7.47 15.10
CA ARG A 27 -15.37 6.68 16.32
C ARG A 27 -16.75 6.08 16.41
N VAL A 28 -16.86 4.89 16.98
CA VAL A 28 -18.14 4.25 17.30
C VAL A 28 -18.33 4.31 18.81
N TYR A 29 -19.49 4.76 19.22
CA TYR A 29 -19.93 4.71 20.60
C TYR A 29 -21.03 3.66 20.69
N VAL A 30 -20.91 2.78 21.65
CA VAL A 30 -21.90 1.74 21.94
C VAL A 30 -22.54 2.07 23.27
N ARG A 31 -23.87 2.06 23.31
CA ARG A 31 -24.65 2.30 24.51
C ARG A 31 -25.45 1.05 24.83
N PHE A 32 -25.31 0.57 26.03
CA PHE A 32 -26.10 -0.51 26.60
C PHE A 32 -27.13 0.13 27.53
N VAL A 33 -28.39 -0.17 27.28
CA VAL A 33 -29.50 0.35 28.10
C VAL A 33 -30.14 -0.85 28.78
N THR A 34 -30.20 -0.80 30.10
CA THR A 34 -30.85 -1.78 30.96
C THR A 34 -31.79 -1.06 31.94
N ASP A 35 -32.62 -1.79 32.66
CA ASP A 35 -33.46 -1.23 33.72
C ASP A 35 -32.65 -0.62 34.87
N ALA A 36 -31.41 -1.08 35.07
CA ALA A 36 -30.49 -0.55 36.08
C ALA A 36 -29.75 0.75 35.63
N GLY A 37 -29.84 1.11 34.34
CA GLY A 37 -29.19 2.32 33.83
C GLY A 37 -28.58 2.18 32.43
N ILE A 38 -27.71 3.16 32.11
CA ILE A 38 -27.05 3.26 30.82
C ILE A 38 -25.54 3.14 31.01
N ASP A 39 -24.94 2.20 30.28
CA ASP A 39 -23.49 2.08 30.15
C ASP A 39 -23.06 2.45 28.73
N GLU A 40 -21.90 3.10 28.58
CA GLU A 40 -21.44 3.57 27.30
C GLU A 40 -19.94 3.32 27.10
N MET A 41 -19.62 2.70 25.97
CA MET A 41 -18.27 2.38 25.56
C MET A 41 -17.91 3.07 24.25
N GLN A 42 -16.70 3.64 24.18
CA GLN A 42 -16.12 4.16 22.96
C GLN A 42 -15.14 3.13 22.39
N LEU A 43 -15.36 2.72 21.15
CA LEU A 43 -14.38 1.92 20.42
C LEU A 43 -13.24 2.79 19.87
N PRO A 44 -12.04 2.21 19.63
CA PRO A 44 -10.94 2.91 18.95
C PRO A 44 -11.37 3.51 17.61
N GLY A 45 -10.64 4.52 17.14
CA GLY A 45 -10.91 5.15 15.85
C GLY A 45 -10.90 4.14 14.70
N ILE A 46 -11.92 4.19 13.86
CA ILE A 46 -12.14 3.27 12.76
C ILE A 46 -12.00 4.02 11.44
N ALA A 47 -11.28 3.42 10.48
CA ALA A 47 -11.25 3.84 9.09
C ALA A 47 -11.63 2.65 8.20
N VAL A 48 -12.63 2.84 7.35
CA VAL A 48 -13.03 1.84 6.34
C VAL A 48 -12.54 2.31 4.98
N ASP A 49 -11.53 1.65 4.45
CA ASP A 49 -10.95 1.95 3.14
C ASP A 49 -10.80 0.66 2.35
N LYS A 50 -11.60 0.51 1.31
CA LYS A 50 -11.56 -0.62 0.37
C LYS A 50 -10.72 -0.32 -0.88
N LYS A 51 -10.15 0.90 -1.00
CA LYS A 51 -9.42 1.34 -2.18
C LYS A 51 -7.94 1.07 -2.05
N ALA A 52 -7.42 0.23 -2.93
CA ALA A 52 -5.98 -0.04 -2.97
C ALA A 52 -5.17 1.21 -3.40
N PRO A 53 -3.91 1.33 -2.95
CA PRO A 53 -3.03 2.45 -3.31
C PRO A 53 -2.96 2.70 -4.81
N THR A 54 -3.06 3.96 -5.22
CA THR A 54 -3.06 4.41 -6.62
C THR A 54 -1.79 5.18 -6.97
N LYS A 55 -1.67 5.67 -8.21
CA LYS A 55 -0.54 6.48 -8.72
C LYS A 55 0.84 5.88 -8.36
N THR A 56 0.92 4.55 -8.35
CA THR A 56 2.12 3.81 -7.94
C THR A 56 3.24 3.95 -8.96
N LYS A 57 4.45 4.30 -8.50
CA LYS A 57 5.62 4.54 -9.34
C LYS A 57 6.87 3.86 -8.78
N ILE A 58 7.71 3.35 -9.70
CA ILE A 58 9.09 2.94 -9.45
C ILE A 58 9.99 3.90 -10.23
N LYS A 59 10.68 4.82 -9.54
CA LYS A 59 11.60 5.78 -10.16
C LYS A 59 13.05 5.31 -9.97
N VAL A 60 13.91 5.56 -10.96
CA VAL A 60 15.35 5.28 -10.89
C VAL A 60 16.15 6.54 -11.22
N ASN A 61 17.18 6.85 -10.42
CA ASN A 61 18.11 7.97 -10.65
C ASN A 61 17.38 9.25 -11.09
N ARG A 62 16.32 9.65 -10.38
CA ARG A 62 15.42 10.76 -10.71
C ARG A 62 14.60 10.59 -11.99
N SER A 63 14.91 9.62 -12.85
CA SER A 63 14.12 9.25 -14.03
C SER A 63 13.13 8.13 -13.71
N GLY A 64 12.01 8.10 -14.41
CA GLY A 64 11.07 6.98 -14.30
C GLY A 64 11.57 5.76 -15.05
N ILE A 65 11.58 4.58 -14.44
CA ILE A 65 11.54 3.34 -15.20
C ILE A 65 10.08 3.05 -15.52
N LYS A 66 9.80 2.67 -16.77
CA LYS A 66 8.45 2.25 -17.18
C LYS A 66 7.99 1.13 -16.25
N THR A 67 6.90 1.34 -15.55
CA THR A 67 6.28 0.32 -14.71
C THR A 67 5.31 -0.49 -15.53
N LEU A 68 5.32 -1.80 -15.34
CA LEU A 68 4.42 -2.73 -16.00
C LEU A 68 3.52 -3.40 -14.95
N LYS A 69 2.32 -3.75 -15.36
CA LYS A 69 1.48 -4.65 -14.56
C LYS A 69 2.20 -6.01 -14.44
N THR A 70 1.95 -6.73 -13.36
CA THR A 70 2.63 -8.00 -13.03
C THR A 70 2.50 -9.08 -14.12
N SER A 71 1.46 -9.03 -14.93
CA SER A 71 1.16 -10.00 -15.98
C SER A 71 1.82 -9.73 -17.32
N THR A 72 2.47 -8.58 -17.53
CA THR A 72 3.03 -8.23 -18.84
C THR A 72 4.44 -8.75 -19.05
N LYS A 73 4.79 -9.09 -20.30
CA LYS A 73 6.17 -9.43 -20.69
C LYS A 73 7.15 -8.32 -20.28
N THR A 74 8.32 -8.70 -19.77
CA THR A 74 9.35 -7.77 -19.32
C THR A 74 10.48 -7.71 -20.34
N SER A 75 10.70 -6.53 -20.93
CA SER A 75 11.91 -6.24 -21.71
C SER A 75 13.08 -5.96 -20.75
N TYR A 76 14.29 -6.43 -21.09
CA TYR A 76 15.51 -6.25 -20.28
C TYR A 76 16.56 -5.37 -20.99
N ASN A 77 16.13 -4.38 -21.75
CA ASN A 77 17.01 -3.56 -22.59
C ASN A 77 17.53 -2.31 -21.91
N LYS A 78 17.02 -1.94 -20.72
CA LYS A 78 17.45 -0.74 -20.01
C LYS A 78 18.83 -0.91 -19.40
N LYS A 79 19.85 -0.22 -19.94
CA LYS A 79 21.20 -0.09 -19.37
C LYS A 79 21.21 1.04 -18.33
N ILE A 80 21.88 0.83 -17.20
CA ILE A 80 22.10 1.86 -16.17
C ILE A 80 23.59 1.81 -15.79
N LYS A 81 24.27 2.96 -15.87
CA LYS A 81 25.71 3.05 -15.54
C LYS A 81 25.93 3.07 -14.02
N LYS A 82 27.00 2.41 -13.54
CA LYS A 82 27.50 2.38 -12.15
C LYS A 82 26.52 1.78 -11.14
N SER A 83 25.38 2.40 -10.87
CA SER A 83 24.41 1.95 -9.89
C SER A 83 23.01 2.52 -10.16
N ALA A 84 21.99 1.87 -9.65
CA ALA A 84 20.61 2.32 -9.74
C ALA A 84 20.04 2.59 -8.36
N LYS A 85 19.69 3.84 -8.06
CA LYS A 85 18.88 4.23 -6.87
C LYS A 85 17.42 4.19 -7.26
N PHE A 86 16.63 3.36 -6.59
CA PHE A 86 15.19 3.25 -6.80
C PHE A 86 14.43 3.94 -5.68
N VAL A 87 13.37 4.65 -6.05
CA VAL A 87 12.40 5.24 -5.12
C VAL A 87 11.02 4.72 -5.47
N PHE A 88 10.30 4.28 -4.47
CA PHE A 88 8.93 3.75 -4.58
C PHE A 88 7.96 4.78 -4.05
N SER A 89 6.92 5.11 -4.80
CA SER A 89 5.88 6.05 -4.40
C SER A 89 4.49 5.58 -4.83
N ALA A 90 3.50 5.94 -4.04
CA ALA A 90 2.08 5.72 -4.31
C ALA A 90 1.25 6.83 -3.63
N SER A 91 0.03 7.02 -4.09
CA SER A 91 -1.01 7.71 -3.36
C SER A 91 -1.83 6.68 -2.59
N TYR A 92 -2.03 6.95 -1.32
CA TYR A 92 -2.81 6.10 -0.41
C TYR A 92 -4.13 6.80 -0.11
N GLY A 93 -5.19 6.02 0.06
CA GLY A 93 -6.50 6.54 0.42
C GLY A 93 -6.54 7.12 1.84
N ILE A 94 -7.72 7.13 2.40
CA ILE A 94 -7.99 7.69 3.74
C ILE A 94 -7.31 6.91 4.87
N SER A 95 -7.06 5.63 4.68
CA SER A 95 -6.33 4.78 5.63
C SER A 95 -4.86 5.15 5.77
N GLY A 96 -4.30 5.82 4.75
CA GLY A 96 -2.90 6.17 4.70
C GLY A 96 -1.97 4.98 4.47
N LYS A 97 -0.67 5.27 4.41
CA LYS A 97 0.38 4.28 4.14
C LYS A 97 0.66 3.38 5.35
N SER A 98 0.69 2.07 5.13
CA SER A 98 1.30 1.11 6.06
C SER A 98 2.76 0.89 5.70
N LYS A 99 3.05 0.23 4.58
CA LYS A 99 4.42 -0.09 4.16
C LYS A 99 4.56 -0.22 2.65
N THR A 100 5.78 -0.05 2.18
CA THR A 100 6.18 -0.40 0.81
C THR A 100 7.17 -1.55 0.88
N GLN A 101 6.96 -2.57 0.06
CA GLN A 101 7.85 -3.72 -0.02
C GLN A 101 8.32 -3.94 -1.45
N TYR A 102 9.50 -4.51 -1.59
CA TYR A 102 10.09 -4.82 -2.89
C TYR A 102 10.76 -6.18 -2.89
N LYS A 103 10.97 -6.70 -4.08
CA LYS A 103 11.89 -7.81 -4.36
C LYS A 103 12.54 -7.64 -5.73
N ILE A 104 13.79 -8.10 -5.85
CA ILE A 104 14.56 -8.05 -7.08
C ILE A 104 14.62 -9.46 -7.63
N VAL A 105 14.14 -9.63 -8.87
CA VAL A 105 14.00 -10.95 -9.50
C VAL A 105 14.87 -11.00 -10.75
N PRO A 106 15.84 -11.92 -10.83
CA PRO A 106 16.64 -12.13 -12.03
C PRO A 106 15.79 -12.60 -13.22
N LYS A 107 16.23 -12.29 -14.45
CA LYS A 107 15.61 -12.77 -15.68
C LYS A 107 15.50 -14.32 -15.62
N GLY A 108 14.36 -14.85 -16.03
CA GLY A 108 14.08 -16.29 -16.08
C GLY A 108 13.75 -16.94 -14.73
N LYS A 109 13.80 -16.21 -13.62
CA LYS A 109 13.45 -16.77 -12.30
C LYS A 109 12.01 -16.44 -11.89
N LYS A 110 11.34 -17.40 -11.21
CA LYS A 110 9.97 -17.21 -10.68
C LYS A 110 9.99 -16.24 -9.50
N ALA A 111 9.13 -15.21 -9.54
CA ALA A 111 9.06 -14.18 -8.50
C ALA A 111 8.63 -14.73 -7.13
N SER A 112 7.88 -15.84 -7.08
CA SER A 112 7.47 -16.52 -5.85
C SER A 112 8.66 -16.97 -4.98
N LYS A 113 9.78 -17.33 -5.58
CA LYS A 113 11.00 -17.78 -4.87
C LYS A 113 11.76 -16.65 -4.16
N TYR A 114 11.33 -15.39 -4.31
CA TYR A 114 12.02 -14.22 -3.72
C TYR A 114 11.18 -13.57 -2.63
N ARG A 115 11.76 -13.41 -1.45
CA ARG A 115 11.09 -12.78 -0.30
C ARG A 115 10.92 -11.28 -0.49
N TRP A 116 9.84 -10.74 0.03
CA TRP A 116 9.60 -9.31 0.11
C TRP A 116 10.46 -8.67 1.20
N LYS A 117 11.05 -7.51 0.87
CA LYS A 117 11.82 -6.66 1.80
C LYS A 117 11.13 -5.32 1.92
N THR A 118 11.11 -4.72 3.10
CA THR A 118 10.50 -3.41 3.34
C THR A 118 11.50 -2.29 3.11
N ALA A 119 11.20 -1.38 2.19
CA ALA A 119 11.92 -0.14 1.97
C ALA A 119 11.15 0.80 1.02
N ASN A 120 11.38 2.12 1.17
CA ASN A 120 10.89 3.16 0.25
C ASN A 120 11.92 3.54 -0.80
N LYS A 121 13.20 3.26 -0.54
CA LYS A 121 14.34 3.52 -1.42
C LYS A 121 15.32 2.36 -1.35
N ILE A 122 15.95 2.03 -2.45
CA ILE A 122 17.02 1.02 -2.50
C ILE A 122 18.10 1.44 -3.49
N THR A 123 19.32 0.94 -3.30
CA THR A 123 20.40 1.04 -4.28
C THR A 123 20.77 -0.35 -4.75
N TYR A 124 20.77 -0.55 -6.06
CA TYR A 124 21.19 -1.80 -6.70
C TYR A 124 22.52 -1.58 -7.44
N LYS A 125 23.53 -2.39 -7.10
CA LYS A 125 24.92 -2.26 -7.62
C LYS A 125 25.42 -3.50 -8.36
N LYS A 126 24.67 -4.62 -8.39
CA LYS A 126 25.13 -5.86 -9.03
C LYS A 126 25.23 -5.69 -10.54
N LYS A 127 26.46 -5.70 -11.05
CA LYS A 127 26.77 -5.54 -12.49
C LYS A 127 26.37 -6.77 -13.29
N ASN A 128 26.09 -6.57 -14.59
CA ASN A 128 25.85 -7.61 -15.60
C ASN A 128 24.75 -8.63 -15.27
N LYS A 129 23.87 -8.32 -14.30
CA LYS A 129 22.70 -9.15 -13.99
C LYS A 129 21.43 -8.49 -14.51
N LYS A 130 20.74 -9.15 -15.44
CA LYS A 130 19.44 -8.72 -15.95
C LYS A 130 18.37 -9.01 -14.89
N VAL A 131 17.74 -7.99 -14.35
CA VAL A 131 16.77 -8.10 -13.25
C VAL A 131 15.54 -7.22 -13.50
N SER A 132 14.45 -7.52 -12.80
CA SER A 132 13.31 -6.62 -12.63
C SER A 132 13.01 -6.42 -11.16
N ILE A 133 12.39 -5.29 -10.83
CA ILE A 133 11.92 -4.99 -9.47
C ILE A 133 10.41 -5.19 -9.44
N TYR A 134 9.96 -5.89 -8.43
CA TYR A 134 8.57 -5.92 -8.01
C TYR A 134 8.43 -5.03 -6.78
N ALA A 135 7.41 -4.20 -6.76
CA ALA A 135 7.05 -3.41 -5.60
C ALA A 135 5.59 -3.65 -5.27
N ARG A 136 5.27 -3.70 -3.96
CA ARG A 136 3.90 -3.68 -3.49
C ARG A 136 3.76 -2.56 -2.46
N PHE A 137 2.65 -1.87 -2.58
CA PHE A 137 2.26 -0.73 -1.76
C PHE A 137 1.07 -1.17 -0.93
N ILE A 138 1.19 -1.03 0.37
CA ILE A 138 0.22 -1.55 1.33
C ILE A 138 -0.25 -0.38 2.18
N ASP A 139 -1.55 -0.17 2.26
CA ASP A 139 -2.16 0.81 3.15
C ASP A 139 -2.43 0.22 4.54
N LYS A 140 -2.94 1.04 5.47
CA LYS A 140 -3.23 0.60 6.83
C LYS A 140 -4.42 -0.36 6.93
N CYS A 141 -5.32 -0.35 5.95
CA CYS A 141 -6.42 -1.31 5.86
C CYS A 141 -6.04 -2.63 5.19
N GLY A 142 -4.76 -2.79 4.77
CA GLY A 142 -4.27 -4.01 4.15
C GLY A 142 -4.50 -4.10 2.65
N ASN A 143 -5.07 -3.08 2.00
CA ASN A 143 -5.23 -3.09 0.55
C ASN A 143 -3.88 -3.01 -0.14
N ILE A 144 -3.70 -3.76 -1.24
CA ILE A 144 -2.39 -3.93 -1.89
C ILE A 144 -2.47 -3.59 -3.37
N THR A 145 -1.55 -2.74 -3.83
CA THR A 145 -1.24 -2.59 -5.26
C THR A 145 0.17 -3.08 -5.54
N GLN A 146 0.32 -3.90 -6.58
CA GLN A 146 1.62 -4.37 -7.04
C GLN A 146 1.99 -3.75 -8.38
N ARG A 147 3.31 -3.51 -8.56
CA ARG A 147 3.91 -3.09 -9.82
C ARG A 147 5.18 -3.88 -10.09
N LYS A 148 5.48 -4.05 -11.37
CA LYS A 148 6.72 -4.65 -11.88
C LYS A 148 7.41 -3.64 -12.78
N SER A 149 8.69 -3.41 -12.58
CA SER A 149 9.47 -2.57 -13.49
C SER A 149 9.74 -3.29 -14.81
N SER A 150 10.02 -2.53 -15.87
CA SER A 150 10.77 -3.09 -17.01
C SER A 150 12.09 -3.67 -16.51
N GLY A 151 12.62 -4.65 -17.25
CA GLY A 151 13.91 -5.23 -16.93
C GLY A 151 15.04 -4.23 -17.16
N PHE A 152 16.10 -4.34 -16.38
CA PHE A 152 17.30 -3.53 -16.50
C PHE A 152 18.54 -4.33 -16.09
N TYR A 153 19.72 -3.77 -16.36
CA TYR A 153 21.00 -4.26 -15.86
C TYR A 153 21.98 -3.10 -15.62
N ILE A 154 22.91 -3.31 -14.71
CA ILE A 154 23.96 -2.35 -14.39
C ILE A 154 25.19 -2.65 -15.26
N THR A 155 25.75 -1.62 -15.87
CA THR A 155 27.04 -1.68 -16.59
C THR A 155 28.15 -1.03 -15.76
N LYS A 156 29.38 -1.14 -16.25
CA LYS A 156 30.54 -0.40 -15.70
C LYS A 156 30.36 1.10 -15.84
#